data_a54d57e1f456ad9991c80cafe2cbc118
#
_entry.id   a54d57e1f456ad9991c80cafe2cbc118
#
_cell.length_a   1.000
_cell.length_b   1.000
_cell.length_c   1.000
_cell.angle_alpha   90.00
_cell.angle_beta   90.00
_cell.angle_gamma   90.00
#
_symmetry.space_group_name_H-M   'P 1'
#
loop_
_entity.id
_entity.type
_entity.pdbx_description
1 polymer ?
#
loop_
_entity_poly.entity_id
_entity_poly.type
_entity_poly.pdbx_seq_one_letter_code
_entity_poly.pdbx_strand_id
1 'polypeptide(L)'
;MNILSLHKTVSKAILLTAVTTFNPFITNVKAQSFMKVVATDGTGDYSDLQEAINSCPTDGTRSFIFLRNGTYGHTTIPQGVVVSLIGENRDNAILTHDVSHASGLDKEETSTLYIEGYDFYGENFTTQHTAGRNGGQAECLTNSGDRMTIKNVSMKGNQDAVRFDNASRSYIADSYIEGTVDYIYDSGIAFIDNCDIKQLYPGYIIAPGDSYVGLSRATVKEMCGQNKLWFLGITIRDSRLIRDAENTGDGESYLGRPWGKTTSAGMFIRCKMDKHINEAGFTNMSEGNKKYIGEYQSTDLDGNSIDMSNRIEWEFTEDPEHNSQYIDATVVEKIYDMDFVYTLAGESGARAGGSFDPISMVTPADSPSGITVSDGKFSWNAVANVAGYLLYKDGSYLGNTSSTEFTDDNYSSSSTYTIRSVSATGCLGEEIDMLTSGIAAPTAENTYLTISRNGIFWKDNATAYLYSINGKLLAKKTGTNISWENQPKGCYILRLVSDDNTCINKKVMKQ
;
A
#
# COMPACT_ATOMS: atom_id res chain seq x y z
N MET A 1 -66.11 14.17 -60.42
CA MET A 1 -67.31 13.52 -60.97
C MET A 1 -67.38 12.13 -60.36
N ASN A 2 -68.46 11.87 -59.59
CA ASN A 2 -69.00 10.59 -59.11
C ASN A 2 -68.19 9.75 -58.11
N ILE A 3 -68.66 9.66 -56.94
CA ILE A 3 -69.83 9.12 -56.20
C ILE A 3 -69.58 7.69 -55.68
N LEU A 4 -69.62 7.63 -54.36
CA LEU A 4 -70.22 6.63 -53.44
C LEU A 4 -70.03 5.13 -53.66
N SER A 5 -69.57 4.39 -52.65
CA SER A 5 -70.47 3.46 -51.96
C SER A 5 -69.91 3.00 -50.61
N LEU A 6 -70.77 3.16 -49.61
CA LEU A 6 -70.66 2.56 -48.26
C LEU A 6 -70.89 1.06 -48.34
N HIS A 7 -70.07 0.25 -47.68
CA HIS A 7 -70.56 -1.03 -47.15
C HIS A 7 -70.04 -1.23 -45.70
N LYS A 8 -70.96 -1.23 -44.78
CA LYS A 8 -70.83 -1.67 -43.39
C LYS A 8 -70.65 -3.19 -43.38
N THR A 9 -69.60 -3.67 -42.77
CA THR A 9 -69.54 -5.05 -42.34
C THR A 9 -69.17 -5.09 -40.83
N VAL A 10 -70.13 -5.60 -40.06
CA VAL A 10 -70.05 -5.88 -38.64
C VAL A 10 -69.23 -7.16 -38.49
N SER A 11 -68.07 -7.07 -37.86
CA SER A 11 -67.31 -8.25 -37.44
C SER A 11 -67.33 -8.37 -35.92
N LYS A 12 -67.80 -9.48 -35.45
CA LYS A 12 -67.90 -9.92 -34.08
C LYS A 12 -66.47 -9.98 -33.45
N ALA A 13 -66.27 -9.27 -32.39
CA ALA A 13 -65.07 -9.41 -31.54
C ALA A 13 -65.19 -10.75 -30.78
N ILE A 14 -64.27 -11.68 -31.04
CA ILE A 14 -64.01 -12.85 -30.19
C ILE A 14 -62.98 -12.40 -29.14
N LEU A 15 -63.39 -12.31 -27.88
CA LEU A 15 -62.55 -12.03 -26.73
C LEU A 15 -61.79 -13.32 -26.41
N LEU A 16 -60.51 -13.40 -26.83
CA LEU A 16 -59.64 -14.50 -26.48
C LEU A 16 -58.94 -14.07 -25.19
N THR A 17 -59.33 -14.59 -24.03
CA THR A 17 -58.67 -14.43 -22.75
C THR A 17 -57.41 -15.31 -22.75
N ALA A 18 -56.29 -14.71 -23.07
CA ALA A 18 -54.97 -15.35 -22.84
C ALA A 18 -54.65 -15.32 -21.33
N VAL A 19 -54.79 -16.47 -20.69
CA VAL A 19 -54.23 -16.69 -19.37
C VAL A 19 -52.72 -16.82 -19.53
N THR A 20 -51.98 -15.73 -19.33
CA THR A 20 -50.52 -15.77 -19.16
C THR A 20 -50.24 -16.32 -17.78
N THR A 21 -49.89 -17.61 -17.70
CA THR A 21 -49.21 -18.15 -16.53
C THR A 21 -47.86 -17.44 -16.39
N PHE A 22 -47.77 -16.50 -15.46
CA PHE A 22 -46.52 -15.94 -15.01
C PHE A 22 -45.74 -17.07 -14.31
N ASN A 23 -44.79 -17.64 -15.02
CA ASN A 23 -43.76 -18.48 -14.42
C ASN A 23 -42.73 -17.50 -13.81
N PRO A 24 -42.59 -17.36 -12.50
CA PRO A 24 -41.49 -16.60 -11.93
C PRO A 24 -40.22 -17.43 -12.18
N PHE A 25 -39.55 -17.18 -13.28
CA PHE A 25 -38.12 -17.51 -13.32
C PHE A 25 -37.49 -16.68 -12.20
N ILE A 26 -37.32 -17.28 -11.03
CA ILE A 26 -36.36 -16.82 -10.05
C ILE A 26 -34.99 -17.03 -10.72
N THR A 27 -34.55 -16.05 -11.48
CA THR A 27 -33.15 -15.94 -11.79
C THR A 27 -32.48 -15.67 -10.43
N ASN A 28 -31.79 -16.66 -9.93
CA ASN A 28 -30.79 -16.42 -8.89
C ASN A 28 -29.83 -15.36 -9.46
N VAL A 29 -30.07 -14.11 -9.12
CA VAL A 29 -29.10 -13.05 -9.36
C VAL A 29 -27.95 -13.40 -8.43
N LYS A 30 -26.95 -14.14 -8.94
CA LYS A 30 -25.65 -14.23 -8.26
C LYS A 30 -25.27 -12.80 -7.96
N ALA A 31 -24.92 -12.53 -6.69
CA ALA A 31 -24.37 -11.23 -6.30
C ALA A 31 -23.27 -10.87 -7.32
N GLN A 32 -23.38 -9.69 -7.93
CA GLN A 32 -22.49 -9.31 -9.01
C GLN A 32 -21.08 -9.15 -8.41
N SER A 33 -20.17 -10.06 -8.76
CA SER A 33 -18.76 -9.96 -8.44
C SER A 33 -18.22 -8.64 -8.96
N PHE A 34 -17.53 -7.87 -8.14
CA PHE A 34 -16.85 -6.64 -8.57
C PHE A 34 -15.36 -6.88 -8.86
N MET A 35 -14.83 -8.05 -8.48
CA MET A 35 -13.43 -8.44 -8.67
C MET A 35 -13.34 -9.66 -9.59
N LYS A 36 -12.29 -9.69 -10.40
CA LYS A 36 -11.83 -10.89 -11.11
C LYS A 36 -11.04 -11.74 -10.14
N VAL A 37 -11.41 -12.99 -9.97
CA VAL A 37 -10.72 -13.93 -9.09
C VAL A 37 -9.76 -14.79 -9.91
N VAL A 38 -8.48 -14.79 -9.54
CA VAL A 38 -7.45 -15.61 -10.18
C VAL A 38 -7.03 -16.73 -9.22
N ALA A 39 -7.12 -17.98 -9.65
CA ALA A 39 -6.80 -19.15 -8.84
C ALA A 39 -6.17 -20.26 -9.69
N THR A 40 -4.96 -20.69 -9.35
CA THR A 40 -4.20 -21.72 -10.10
C THR A 40 -4.86 -23.10 -10.08
N ASP A 41 -5.79 -23.34 -9.13
CA ASP A 41 -6.55 -24.59 -9.01
C ASP A 41 -7.81 -24.63 -9.90
N GLY A 42 -8.06 -23.56 -10.67
CA GLY A 42 -9.22 -23.45 -11.58
C GLY A 42 -10.52 -23.06 -10.87
N THR A 43 -10.52 -22.70 -9.60
CA THR A 43 -11.70 -22.25 -8.85
C THR A 43 -12.02 -20.76 -9.03
N GLY A 44 -11.15 -20.00 -9.72
CA GLY A 44 -11.32 -18.58 -10.04
C GLY A 44 -11.98 -18.36 -11.41
N ASP A 45 -12.14 -17.08 -11.76
CA ASP A 45 -12.55 -16.67 -13.12
C ASP A 45 -11.43 -16.91 -14.14
N TYR A 46 -10.18 -16.87 -13.68
CA TYR A 46 -8.95 -17.11 -14.43
C TYR A 46 -8.04 -18.04 -13.64
N SER A 47 -7.24 -18.84 -14.34
CA SER A 47 -6.15 -19.64 -13.74
C SER A 47 -4.77 -18.97 -13.87
N ASP A 48 -4.65 -17.98 -14.75
CA ASP A 48 -3.45 -17.21 -15.03
C ASP A 48 -3.68 -15.71 -14.78
N LEU A 49 -2.70 -15.06 -14.13
CA LEU A 49 -2.81 -13.64 -13.79
C LEU A 49 -2.69 -12.75 -15.03
N GLN A 50 -1.79 -13.09 -15.96
CA GLN A 50 -1.62 -12.30 -17.19
C GLN A 50 -2.87 -12.32 -18.05
N GLU A 51 -3.58 -13.45 -18.12
CA GLU A 51 -4.87 -13.53 -18.83
C GLU A 51 -5.93 -12.62 -18.18
N ALA A 52 -5.99 -12.58 -16.85
CA ALA A 52 -6.88 -11.67 -16.13
C ALA A 52 -6.54 -10.19 -16.40
N ILE A 53 -5.26 -9.82 -16.41
CA ILE A 53 -4.77 -8.49 -16.75
C ILE A 53 -5.15 -8.13 -18.19
N ASN A 54 -4.91 -9.02 -19.15
CA ASN A 54 -5.20 -8.79 -20.57
C ASN A 54 -6.71 -8.59 -20.84
N SER A 55 -7.56 -9.04 -19.94
CA SER A 55 -9.02 -8.84 -20.02
C SER A 55 -9.49 -7.51 -19.40
N CYS A 56 -8.60 -6.72 -18.83
CA CYS A 56 -8.92 -5.42 -18.23
C CYS A 56 -9.09 -4.35 -19.32
N PRO A 57 -9.96 -3.34 -19.10
CA PRO A 57 -10.07 -2.20 -20.00
C PRO A 57 -8.76 -1.39 -20.03
N THR A 58 -8.49 -0.79 -21.19
CA THR A 58 -7.29 0.04 -21.42
C THR A 58 -7.63 1.54 -21.49
N ASP A 59 -8.80 1.92 -21.00
CA ASP A 59 -9.32 3.29 -21.01
C ASP A 59 -9.10 4.06 -19.70
N GLY A 60 -8.33 3.48 -18.78
CA GLY A 60 -8.08 4.03 -17.45
C GLY A 60 -9.13 3.64 -16.39
N THR A 61 -10.14 2.85 -16.76
CA THR A 61 -11.08 2.31 -15.77
C THR A 61 -10.38 1.30 -14.88
N ARG A 62 -10.47 1.50 -13.54
CA ARG A 62 -9.84 0.63 -12.56
C ARG A 62 -10.50 -0.75 -12.52
N SER A 63 -9.69 -1.78 -12.64
CA SER A 63 -10.08 -3.19 -12.45
C SER A 63 -9.56 -3.70 -11.11
N PHE A 64 -10.35 -4.52 -10.44
CA PHE A 64 -9.96 -5.19 -9.21
C PHE A 64 -9.69 -6.66 -9.50
N ILE A 65 -8.53 -7.16 -9.07
CA ILE A 65 -8.11 -8.55 -9.23
C ILE A 65 -7.77 -9.12 -7.86
N PHE A 66 -8.42 -10.22 -7.50
CA PHE A 66 -8.16 -10.97 -6.29
C PHE A 66 -7.35 -12.23 -6.61
N LEU A 67 -6.16 -12.30 -6.05
CA LEU A 67 -5.21 -13.38 -6.27
C LEU A 67 -5.33 -14.40 -5.14
N ARG A 68 -5.90 -15.58 -5.42
CA ARG A 68 -5.99 -16.66 -4.45
C ARG A 68 -4.58 -17.15 -4.06
N ASN A 69 -4.50 -17.86 -2.94
CA ASN A 69 -3.26 -18.56 -2.57
C ASN A 69 -2.81 -19.48 -3.72
N GLY A 70 -1.55 -19.34 -4.13
CA GLY A 70 -0.98 -20.05 -5.28
C GLY A 70 0.30 -19.39 -5.76
N THR A 71 0.95 -20.01 -6.74
CA THR A 71 2.17 -19.48 -7.37
C THR A 71 1.88 -19.13 -8.83
N TYR A 72 2.15 -17.87 -9.18
CA TYR A 72 1.87 -17.27 -10.47
C TYR A 72 3.17 -16.83 -11.14
N GLY A 73 3.19 -16.78 -12.47
CA GLY A 73 4.36 -16.43 -13.25
C GLY A 73 4.63 -14.93 -13.35
N HIS A 74 5.63 -14.60 -14.18
CA HIS A 74 5.90 -13.24 -14.64
C HIS A 74 4.61 -12.55 -15.11
N THR A 75 4.47 -11.27 -14.75
CA THR A 75 3.26 -10.49 -15.06
C THR A 75 3.63 -9.07 -15.45
N THR A 76 3.10 -8.61 -16.57
CA THR A 76 3.18 -7.23 -17.04
C THR A 76 1.83 -6.53 -16.91
N ILE A 77 1.82 -5.35 -16.29
CA ILE A 77 0.68 -4.43 -16.27
C ILE A 77 0.89 -3.40 -17.38
N PRO A 78 0.23 -3.52 -18.53
CA PRO A 78 0.51 -2.67 -19.68
C PRO A 78 -0.01 -1.24 -19.51
N GLN A 79 0.53 -0.34 -20.32
CA GLN A 79 0.08 1.06 -20.35
C GLN A 79 -1.43 1.15 -20.65
N GLY A 80 -2.13 2.04 -19.98
CA GLY A 80 -3.57 2.25 -20.10
C GLY A 80 -4.42 1.35 -19.20
N VAL A 81 -3.85 0.29 -18.62
CA VAL A 81 -4.54 -0.59 -17.67
C VAL A 81 -4.31 -0.09 -16.24
N VAL A 82 -5.39 0.16 -15.53
CA VAL A 82 -5.39 0.57 -14.11
C VAL A 82 -5.88 -0.61 -13.26
N VAL A 83 -5.01 -1.15 -12.41
CA VAL A 83 -5.29 -2.36 -11.63
C VAL A 83 -5.08 -2.14 -10.13
N SER A 84 -6.00 -2.71 -9.34
CA SER A 84 -5.80 -3.04 -7.94
C SER A 84 -5.63 -4.55 -7.82
N LEU A 85 -4.41 -5.00 -7.53
CA LEU A 85 -4.06 -6.41 -7.33
C LEU A 85 -4.01 -6.71 -5.83
N ILE A 86 -4.87 -7.59 -5.36
CA ILE A 86 -5.04 -7.91 -3.95
C ILE A 86 -4.85 -9.40 -3.75
N GLY A 87 -3.86 -9.80 -2.96
CA GLY A 87 -3.62 -11.19 -2.60
C GLY A 87 -4.53 -11.66 -1.44
N GLU A 88 -4.91 -12.91 -1.47
CA GLU A 88 -5.62 -13.57 -0.37
C GLU A 88 -4.77 -13.58 0.92
N ASN A 89 -3.48 -13.86 0.77
CA ASN A 89 -2.52 -13.87 1.87
C ASN A 89 -1.13 -13.50 1.34
N ARG A 90 -0.44 -12.58 2.05
CA ARG A 90 0.88 -12.07 1.63
C ARG A 90 1.91 -13.16 1.37
N ASP A 91 1.92 -14.21 2.21
CA ASP A 91 2.96 -15.22 2.18
C ASP A 91 2.61 -16.40 1.25
N ASN A 92 1.35 -16.50 0.78
CA ASN A 92 0.84 -17.63 0.00
C ASN A 92 0.34 -17.26 -1.41
N ALA A 93 0.02 -15.99 -1.69
CA ALA A 93 -0.26 -15.49 -3.03
C ALA A 93 1.05 -14.94 -3.62
N ILE A 94 1.74 -15.76 -4.44
CA ILE A 94 3.14 -15.53 -4.80
C ILE A 94 3.30 -15.38 -6.31
N LEU A 95 3.83 -14.23 -6.76
CA LEU A 95 4.36 -14.07 -8.11
C LEU A 95 5.83 -14.47 -8.09
N THR A 96 6.27 -15.24 -9.08
CA THR A 96 7.67 -15.72 -9.16
C THR A 96 8.20 -15.74 -10.58
N HIS A 97 9.48 -15.45 -10.75
CA HIS A 97 10.22 -15.55 -11.99
C HIS A 97 11.68 -15.93 -11.71
N ASP A 98 12.36 -16.53 -12.68
CA ASP A 98 13.74 -17.00 -12.53
C ASP A 98 14.70 -16.56 -13.67
N VAL A 99 14.17 -15.84 -14.65
CA VAL A 99 14.94 -15.37 -15.83
C VAL A 99 15.57 -14.01 -15.52
N SER A 100 16.89 -13.97 -15.40
CA SER A 100 17.66 -12.74 -15.12
C SER A 100 18.18 -12.06 -16.37
N HIS A 101 18.76 -10.85 -16.22
CA HIS A 101 19.42 -10.12 -17.32
C HIS A 101 20.59 -10.89 -17.96
N ALA A 102 21.14 -11.91 -17.30
CA ALA A 102 22.16 -12.79 -17.90
C ALA A 102 21.63 -13.56 -19.12
N SER A 103 20.31 -13.68 -19.28
CA SER A 103 19.67 -14.24 -20.49
C SER A 103 19.82 -13.37 -21.74
N GLY A 104 20.11 -12.07 -21.58
CA GLY A 104 20.13 -11.08 -22.65
C GLY A 104 18.76 -10.53 -23.03
N LEU A 105 17.72 -10.88 -22.29
CA LEU A 105 16.37 -10.33 -22.45
C LEU A 105 16.25 -8.96 -21.80
N ASP A 106 15.25 -8.21 -22.23
CA ASP A 106 14.94 -6.88 -21.68
C ASP A 106 14.33 -6.96 -20.27
N LYS A 107 14.34 -5.85 -19.56
CA LYS A 107 13.84 -5.76 -18.16
C LYS A 107 12.35 -6.05 -18.02
N GLU A 108 11.57 -5.80 -19.06
CA GLU A 108 10.17 -6.22 -19.12
C GLU A 108 10.03 -7.73 -18.99
N GLU A 109 10.88 -8.47 -19.71
CA GLU A 109 10.82 -9.94 -19.78
C GLU A 109 11.53 -10.62 -18.58
N THR A 110 12.39 -9.89 -17.86
CA THR A 110 13.16 -10.43 -16.72
C THR A 110 12.58 -10.02 -15.36
N SER A 111 11.73 -9.01 -15.28
CA SER A 111 11.06 -8.62 -14.03
C SER A 111 9.95 -9.61 -13.65
N THR A 112 9.77 -9.93 -12.38
CA THR A 112 8.63 -10.75 -11.95
C THR A 112 7.31 -10.02 -12.10
N LEU A 113 7.23 -8.79 -11.61
CA LEU A 113 6.10 -7.87 -11.80
C LEU A 113 6.60 -6.60 -12.47
N TYR A 114 6.22 -6.41 -13.73
CA TYR A 114 6.59 -5.24 -14.52
C TYR A 114 5.38 -4.34 -14.72
N ILE A 115 5.46 -3.07 -14.29
CA ILE A 115 4.34 -2.14 -14.28
C ILE A 115 4.64 -0.98 -15.23
N GLU A 116 3.95 -0.91 -16.35
CA GLU A 116 3.92 0.24 -17.27
C GLU A 116 2.67 1.10 -17.09
N GLY A 117 1.63 0.54 -16.47
CA GLY A 117 0.38 1.23 -16.16
C GLY A 117 0.57 2.34 -15.13
N TYR A 118 -0.43 3.21 -15.06
CA TYR A 118 -0.50 4.28 -14.06
C TYR A 118 -1.51 3.92 -12.97
N ASP A 119 -1.33 4.51 -11.79
CA ASP A 119 -2.26 4.34 -10.67
C ASP A 119 -2.41 2.87 -10.20
N PHE A 120 -1.36 2.06 -10.36
CA PHE A 120 -1.34 0.70 -9.86
C PHE A 120 -1.44 0.69 -8.32
N TYR A 121 -2.29 -0.20 -7.80
CA TYR A 121 -2.36 -0.52 -6.39
C TYR A 121 -2.09 -2.01 -6.16
N GLY A 122 -1.18 -2.33 -5.22
CA GLY A 122 -0.87 -3.71 -4.84
C GLY A 122 -0.92 -3.92 -3.35
N GLU A 123 -1.63 -4.96 -2.86
CA GLU A 123 -1.70 -5.29 -1.44
C GLU A 123 -1.77 -6.80 -1.18
N ASN A 124 -1.09 -7.23 -0.11
CA ASN A 124 -1.25 -8.56 0.50
C ASN A 124 -0.78 -9.75 -0.36
N PHE A 125 0.30 -9.60 -1.13
CA PHE A 125 0.93 -10.69 -1.90
C PHE A 125 2.46 -10.65 -1.80
N THR A 126 3.13 -11.67 -2.33
CA THR A 126 4.57 -11.71 -2.52
C THR A 126 4.91 -11.60 -4.00
N THR A 127 5.90 -10.78 -4.35
CA THR A 127 6.60 -10.84 -5.62
C THR A 127 8.05 -11.20 -5.37
N GLN A 128 8.55 -12.27 -6.01
CA GLN A 128 9.90 -12.78 -5.78
C GLN A 128 10.62 -13.11 -7.08
N HIS A 129 11.93 -12.91 -7.09
CA HIS A 129 12.78 -13.36 -8.18
C HIS A 129 13.74 -14.46 -7.69
N THR A 130 13.73 -15.61 -8.36
CA THR A 130 14.41 -16.84 -7.91
C THR A 130 15.68 -17.21 -8.68
N ALA A 131 16.21 -16.31 -9.51
CA ALA A 131 17.52 -16.51 -10.17
C ALA A 131 18.68 -16.74 -9.17
N GLY A 132 18.48 -16.32 -7.91
CA GLY A 132 19.42 -16.49 -6.81
C GLY A 132 20.60 -15.52 -6.86
N ARG A 133 21.45 -15.61 -5.82
CA ARG A 133 22.58 -14.67 -5.60
C ARG A 133 23.54 -14.56 -6.79
N ASN A 134 23.79 -15.68 -7.50
CA ASN A 134 24.73 -15.76 -8.59
C ASN A 134 24.07 -15.65 -9.98
N GLY A 135 22.75 -15.42 -10.02
CA GLY A 135 21.98 -15.30 -11.27
C GLY A 135 22.17 -13.98 -12.00
N GLY A 136 22.84 -13.01 -11.36
CA GLY A 136 22.97 -11.66 -11.88
C GLY A 136 21.81 -10.75 -11.48
N GLN A 137 21.66 -9.63 -12.17
CA GLN A 137 20.62 -8.63 -11.96
C GLN A 137 19.23 -9.20 -12.31
N ALA A 138 18.26 -9.00 -11.41
CA ALA A 138 16.94 -9.60 -11.60
C ALA A 138 15.90 -8.97 -10.68
N GLU A 139 14.96 -8.26 -11.26
CA GLU A 139 13.95 -7.51 -10.53
C GLU A 139 12.77 -8.39 -10.12
N CYS A 140 12.39 -8.36 -8.85
CA CYS A 140 11.10 -8.89 -8.42
C CYS A 140 9.96 -7.90 -8.70
N LEU A 141 10.28 -6.58 -8.77
CA LEU A 141 9.32 -5.53 -9.08
C LEU A 141 10.00 -4.40 -9.85
N THR A 142 9.41 -4.00 -10.98
CA THR A 142 9.80 -2.80 -11.73
C THR A 142 8.60 -1.88 -11.90
N ASN A 143 8.71 -0.63 -11.45
CA ASN A 143 7.78 0.44 -11.83
C ASN A 143 8.35 1.24 -13.00
N SER A 144 7.89 0.93 -14.20
CA SER A 144 8.15 1.67 -15.44
C SER A 144 6.98 2.59 -15.83
N GLY A 145 5.92 2.58 -15.03
CA GLY A 145 4.75 3.46 -15.14
C GLY A 145 4.88 4.72 -14.27
N ASP A 146 3.78 5.11 -13.63
CA ASP A 146 3.73 6.23 -12.69
C ASP A 146 2.64 6.02 -11.63
N ARG A 147 2.78 6.64 -10.46
CA ARG A 147 1.83 6.61 -9.34
C ARG A 147 1.51 5.18 -8.88
N MET A 148 2.57 4.38 -8.71
CA MET A 148 2.46 3.05 -8.10
C MET A 148 2.32 3.17 -6.58
N THR A 149 1.36 2.45 -6.00
CA THR A 149 1.18 2.31 -4.55
C THR A 149 1.19 0.84 -4.15
N ILE A 150 2.04 0.50 -3.19
CA ILE A 150 2.20 -0.85 -2.64
C ILE A 150 1.99 -0.81 -1.13
N LYS A 151 1.22 -1.77 -0.59
CA LYS A 151 1.00 -1.92 0.84
C LYS A 151 1.00 -3.39 1.25
N ASN A 152 1.68 -3.72 2.35
CA ASN A 152 1.74 -5.09 2.89
C ASN A 152 2.12 -6.15 1.84
N VAL A 153 3.16 -5.88 1.04
CA VAL A 153 3.70 -6.78 0.02
C VAL A 153 5.11 -7.21 0.41
N SER A 154 5.45 -8.48 0.15
CA SER A 154 6.84 -8.97 0.25
C SER A 154 7.50 -8.92 -1.11
N MET A 155 8.58 -8.15 -1.24
CA MET A 155 9.41 -8.01 -2.43
C MET A 155 10.75 -8.71 -2.18
N LYS A 156 10.95 -9.86 -2.81
CA LYS A 156 12.09 -10.75 -2.53
C LYS A 156 12.97 -10.92 -3.75
N GLY A 157 14.25 -10.56 -3.62
CA GLY A 157 15.21 -10.68 -4.69
C GLY A 157 16.65 -10.83 -4.20
N ASN A 158 17.58 -10.56 -5.08
CA ASN A 158 19.01 -10.51 -4.77
C ASN A 158 19.59 -9.18 -5.27
N GLN A 159 20.40 -9.18 -6.34
CA GLN A 159 20.89 -7.95 -6.95
C GLN A 159 19.78 -7.30 -7.78
N ASP A 160 19.60 -5.98 -7.63
CA ASP A 160 18.67 -5.14 -8.41
C ASP A 160 17.19 -5.55 -8.22
N ALA A 161 16.76 -5.88 -6.99
CA ALA A 161 15.44 -6.49 -6.75
C ALA A 161 14.23 -5.58 -7.02
N VAL A 162 14.30 -4.29 -6.65
CA VAL A 162 13.20 -3.32 -6.81
C VAL A 162 13.68 -2.11 -7.60
N ARG A 163 13.06 -1.87 -8.73
CA ARG A 163 13.43 -0.81 -9.66
C ARG A 163 12.36 0.26 -9.79
N PHE A 164 12.79 1.53 -9.71
CA PHE A 164 11.98 2.70 -10.00
C PHE A 164 12.51 3.42 -11.22
N ASP A 165 11.92 3.18 -12.38
CA ASP A 165 12.35 3.81 -13.64
C ASP A 165 12.31 5.33 -13.58
N ASN A 166 13.14 5.98 -14.40
CA ASN A 166 13.15 7.43 -14.55
C ASN A 166 11.74 7.98 -14.84
N ALA A 167 11.41 9.09 -14.21
CA ALA A 167 10.13 9.78 -14.30
C ALA A 167 8.93 8.99 -13.71
N SER A 168 9.17 7.92 -12.96
CA SER A 168 8.13 7.24 -12.18
C SER A 168 8.01 7.81 -10.76
N ARG A 169 6.79 7.75 -10.19
CA ARG A 169 6.53 8.00 -8.77
C ARG A 169 6.01 6.74 -8.12
N SER A 170 6.52 6.42 -6.93
CA SER A 170 6.21 5.18 -6.22
C SER A 170 6.03 5.42 -4.73
N TYR A 171 5.06 4.77 -4.12
CA TYR A 171 4.86 4.72 -2.68
C TYR A 171 4.77 3.27 -2.22
N ILE A 172 5.57 2.90 -1.21
CA ILE A 172 5.58 1.56 -0.61
C ILE A 172 5.43 1.72 0.90
N ALA A 173 4.42 1.06 1.48
CA ALA A 173 4.14 1.12 2.90
C ALA A 173 3.96 -0.27 3.53
N ASP A 174 4.27 -0.40 4.82
CA ASP A 174 4.00 -1.58 5.65
C ASP A 174 4.50 -2.90 5.02
N SER A 175 5.58 -2.87 4.24
CA SER A 175 6.02 -3.93 3.35
C SER A 175 7.37 -4.52 3.77
N TYR A 176 7.74 -5.62 3.15
CA TYR A 176 9.01 -6.30 3.33
C TYR A 176 9.80 -6.28 2.02
N ILE A 177 11.07 -5.89 2.08
CA ILE A 177 11.98 -5.88 0.94
C ILE A 177 13.26 -6.62 1.33
N GLU A 178 13.73 -7.56 0.50
CA GLU A 178 15.03 -8.20 0.72
C GLU A 178 15.87 -8.25 -0.54
N GLY A 179 17.19 -8.19 -0.35
CA GLY A 179 18.14 -8.27 -1.45
C GLY A 179 19.60 -8.31 -0.98
N THR A 180 20.51 -8.15 -1.93
CA THR A 180 21.95 -8.22 -1.69
C THR A 180 22.68 -6.94 -2.10
N VAL A 181 22.76 -6.66 -3.40
CA VAL A 181 23.51 -5.55 -3.98
C VAL A 181 22.57 -4.66 -4.78
N ASP A 182 22.55 -3.36 -4.46
CA ASP A 182 21.80 -2.34 -5.20
C ASP A 182 20.30 -2.67 -5.32
N TYR A 183 19.75 -3.34 -4.30
CA TYR A 183 18.46 -4.00 -4.44
C TYR A 183 17.24 -3.07 -4.38
N ILE A 184 17.44 -1.77 -4.17
CA ILE A 184 16.43 -0.71 -4.36
C ILE A 184 17.10 0.38 -5.21
N TYR A 185 16.69 0.54 -6.47
CA TYR A 185 17.51 1.32 -7.37
C TYR A 185 16.75 2.11 -8.45
N ASP A 186 17.54 2.86 -9.24
CA ASP A 186 17.21 3.69 -10.39
C ASP A 186 16.76 5.12 -10.03
N SER A 187 16.19 5.84 -10.99
CA SER A 187 16.07 7.30 -11.03
C SER A 187 14.65 7.81 -10.71
N GLY A 188 13.73 6.92 -10.32
CA GLY A 188 12.38 7.29 -9.95
C GLY A 188 12.31 8.00 -8.59
N ILE A 189 11.19 8.66 -8.33
CA ILE A 189 10.87 9.27 -7.05
C ILE A 189 10.06 8.28 -6.22
N ALA A 190 10.63 7.82 -5.11
CA ALA A 190 10.00 6.82 -4.26
C ALA A 190 10.01 7.21 -2.79
N PHE A 191 8.89 7.02 -2.08
CA PHE A 191 8.84 6.96 -0.63
C PHE A 191 8.57 5.53 -0.18
N ILE A 192 9.38 5.04 0.76
CA ILE A 192 9.30 3.71 1.36
C ILE A 192 9.15 3.89 2.86
N ASP A 193 7.95 3.66 3.37
CA ASP A 193 7.55 3.99 4.73
C ASP A 193 7.21 2.75 5.55
N ASN A 194 7.69 2.70 6.81
CA ASN A 194 7.34 1.66 7.78
C ASN A 194 7.57 0.23 7.24
N CYS A 195 8.70 0.02 6.55
CA CYS A 195 9.06 -1.25 5.94
C CYS A 195 10.17 -1.97 6.69
N ASP A 196 10.21 -3.30 6.58
CA ASP A 196 11.36 -4.12 6.93
C ASP A 196 12.22 -4.34 5.69
N ILE A 197 13.45 -3.83 5.70
CA ILE A 197 14.40 -3.89 4.59
C ILE A 197 15.55 -4.78 5.00
N LYS A 198 15.63 -6.00 4.41
CA LYS A 198 16.57 -7.04 4.83
C LYS A 198 17.74 -7.20 3.87
N GLN A 199 18.92 -7.05 4.41
CA GLN A 199 20.19 -7.37 3.76
C GLN A 199 20.48 -8.86 3.88
N LEU A 200 20.52 -9.58 2.76
CA LEU A 200 20.76 -11.03 2.75
C LEU A 200 22.26 -11.40 2.78
N TYR A 201 23.11 -10.62 2.11
CA TYR A 201 24.58 -10.76 2.05
C TYR A 201 25.19 -9.36 2.01
N PRO A 202 26.50 -9.20 2.32
CA PRO A 202 27.20 -7.92 2.22
C PRO A 202 26.95 -7.21 0.89
N GLY A 203 26.59 -5.92 0.95
CA GLY A 203 26.22 -5.16 -0.25
C GLY A 203 25.72 -3.75 0.03
N TYR A 204 24.77 -3.30 -0.78
CA TYR A 204 24.29 -1.92 -0.79
C TYR A 204 22.77 -1.92 -0.86
N ILE A 205 22.10 -1.13 0.01
CA ILE A 205 20.64 -1.07 0.06
C ILE A 205 20.12 -0.32 -1.16
N ILE A 206 20.53 0.97 -1.33
CA ILE A 206 20.08 1.78 -2.46
C ILE A 206 21.19 2.04 -3.47
N ALA A 207 20.82 2.07 -4.74
CA ALA A 207 21.67 2.55 -5.84
C ALA A 207 20.90 3.58 -6.69
N PRO A 208 20.77 4.83 -6.21
CA PRO A 208 20.01 5.84 -6.93
C PRO A 208 20.73 6.24 -8.23
N GLY A 209 19.96 6.30 -9.32
CA GLY A 209 20.35 6.90 -10.59
C GLY A 209 20.24 8.41 -10.57
N ASP A 210 20.40 9.04 -11.74
CA ASP A 210 20.27 10.49 -11.85
C ASP A 210 18.80 10.93 -11.71
N SER A 211 18.52 11.75 -10.72
CA SER A 211 17.17 12.29 -10.50
C SER A 211 16.79 13.32 -11.56
N TYR A 212 15.53 13.29 -11.97
CA TYR A 212 14.90 14.29 -12.84
C TYR A 212 14.22 15.42 -12.05
N VAL A 213 14.19 15.36 -10.72
CA VAL A 213 13.54 16.35 -9.84
C VAL A 213 14.58 17.10 -9.03
N GLY A 214 14.73 18.38 -9.34
CA GLY A 214 15.70 19.25 -8.66
C GLY A 214 15.10 20.57 -8.20
N LEU A 215 15.57 21.05 -7.05
CA LEU A 215 15.27 22.36 -6.48
C LEU A 215 16.45 23.32 -6.70
N SER A 216 16.16 24.52 -7.19
CA SER A 216 17.15 25.57 -7.31
C SER A 216 17.65 26.06 -5.94
N ARG A 217 18.86 26.65 -5.90
CA ARG A 217 19.39 27.29 -4.68
C ARG A 217 18.44 28.34 -4.09
N ALA A 218 17.78 29.10 -4.97
CA ALA A 218 16.83 30.13 -4.56
C ALA A 218 15.62 29.50 -3.85
N THR A 219 15.07 28.43 -4.41
CA THR A 219 13.95 27.68 -3.84
C THR A 219 14.31 27.04 -2.49
N VAL A 220 15.45 26.37 -2.40
CA VAL A 220 15.92 25.76 -1.14
C VAL A 220 16.18 26.82 -0.09
N LYS A 221 16.75 27.97 -0.47
CA LYS A 221 16.97 29.09 0.45
C LYS A 221 15.66 29.68 0.97
N GLU A 222 14.66 29.82 0.13
CA GLU A 222 13.31 30.27 0.52
C GLU A 222 12.63 29.29 1.47
N MET A 223 12.71 28.00 1.17
CA MET A 223 12.04 26.93 1.94
C MET A 223 12.67 26.70 3.32
N CYS A 224 13.99 26.58 3.39
CA CYS A 224 14.69 26.14 4.60
C CYS A 224 15.94 26.98 4.95
N GLY A 225 16.17 28.11 4.27
CA GLY A 225 17.28 29.03 4.57
C GLY A 225 18.66 28.58 4.04
N GLN A 226 18.76 27.41 3.39
CA GLN A 226 20.00 26.84 2.91
C GLN A 226 20.26 27.23 1.45
N ASN A 227 21.41 27.82 1.16
CA ASN A 227 21.77 28.25 -0.21
C ASN A 227 22.40 27.10 -1.02
N LYS A 228 21.61 26.05 -1.30
CA LYS A 228 22.07 24.78 -1.89
C LYS A 228 21.20 24.37 -3.07
N LEU A 229 21.75 23.62 -4.01
CA LEU A 229 20.98 22.78 -4.93
C LEU A 229 20.47 21.58 -4.16
N TRP A 230 19.31 21.04 -4.53
CA TRP A 230 18.78 19.84 -3.93
C TRP A 230 18.10 18.97 -4.97
N PHE A 231 18.37 17.66 -4.95
CA PHE A 231 17.70 16.70 -5.81
C PHE A 231 16.95 15.68 -4.95
N LEU A 232 15.86 15.16 -5.49
CA LEU A 232 14.96 14.21 -4.83
C LEU A 232 15.02 12.86 -5.56
N GLY A 233 14.88 11.76 -4.82
CA GLY A 233 14.99 10.42 -5.37
C GLY A 233 14.34 9.40 -4.43
N ILE A 234 15.07 8.34 -4.08
CA ILE A 234 14.61 7.29 -3.20
C ILE A 234 14.68 7.76 -1.74
N THR A 235 13.55 7.80 -1.06
CA THR A 235 13.42 8.21 0.34
C THR A 235 12.87 7.05 1.18
N ILE A 236 13.64 6.59 2.17
CA ILE A 236 13.24 5.53 3.09
C ILE A 236 12.99 6.17 4.46
N ARG A 237 11.77 5.98 5.01
CA ARG A 237 11.36 6.60 6.27
C ARG A 237 10.80 5.60 7.27
N ASP A 238 11.07 5.85 8.56
CA ASP A 238 10.46 5.13 9.67
C ASP A 238 10.54 3.59 9.55
N SER A 239 11.55 3.09 8.83
CA SER A 239 11.74 1.70 8.41
C SER A 239 12.87 1.04 9.20
N ARG A 240 12.90 -0.29 9.21
CA ARG A 240 13.95 -1.07 9.85
C ARG A 240 14.89 -1.66 8.80
N LEU A 241 16.19 -1.37 8.93
CA LEU A 241 17.24 -1.96 8.10
C LEU A 241 17.83 -3.13 8.89
N ILE A 242 17.41 -4.34 8.54
CA ILE A 242 17.78 -5.59 9.23
C ILE A 242 18.66 -6.46 8.34
N ARG A 243 19.25 -7.49 8.88
CA ARG A 243 20.14 -8.39 8.14
C ARG A 243 19.81 -9.86 8.33
N ASP A 244 20.34 -10.67 7.44
CA ASP A 244 20.56 -12.09 7.66
C ASP A 244 21.89 -12.24 8.43
N ALA A 245 21.80 -12.47 9.74
CA ALA A 245 22.98 -12.51 10.61
C ALA A 245 23.89 -13.72 10.38
N GLU A 246 23.43 -14.75 9.66
CA GLU A 246 24.27 -15.89 9.27
C GLU A 246 25.20 -15.55 8.11
N ASN A 247 24.77 -14.61 7.24
CA ASN A 247 25.46 -14.29 5.99
C ASN A 247 26.07 -12.87 5.96
N THR A 248 25.69 -11.98 6.89
CA THR A 248 26.12 -10.59 6.88
C THR A 248 26.62 -10.17 8.27
N GLY A 249 27.91 -9.84 8.38
CA GLY A 249 28.55 -9.39 9.61
C GLY A 249 28.32 -7.92 9.93
N ASP A 250 28.93 -7.46 11.05
CA ASP A 250 28.90 -6.06 11.48
C ASP A 250 29.72 -5.20 10.51
N GLY A 251 29.16 -4.08 10.04
CA GLY A 251 29.84 -3.11 9.18
C GLY A 251 30.09 -3.56 7.74
N GLU A 252 29.52 -4.68 7.30
CA GLU A 252 29.80 -5.25 5.97
C GLU A 252 28.93 -4.69 4.85
N SER A 253 27.89 -3.89 5.15
CA SER A 253 26.98 -3.36 4.14
C SER A 253 26.88 -1.84 4.25
N TYR A 254 26.40 -1.21 3.20
CA TYR A 254 26.27 0.24 3.13
C TYR A 254 24.80 0.62 2.89
N LEU A 255 24.41 1.81 3.32
CA LEU A 255 23.12 2.41 3.01
C LEU A 255 22.93 2.55 1.50
N GLY A 256 24.01 2.86 0.79
CA GLY A 256 23.93 2.89 -0.67
C GLY A 256 25.22 3.30 -1.35
N ARG A 257 25.17 3.18 -2.69
CA ARG A 257 26.21 3.69 -3.60
C ARG A 257 25.55 4.29 -4.85
N PRO A 258 25.54 5.62 -5.00
CA PRO A 258 24.97 6.24 -6.18
C PRO A 258 25.64 5.77 -7.47
N TRP A 259 24.87 5.32 -8.46
CA TRP A 259 25.41 4.94 -9.78
C TRP A 259 25.17 5.99 -10.88
N GLY A 260 24.22 6.90 -10.67
CA GLY A 260 24.02 8.06 -11.54
C GLY A 260 25.23 8.99 -11.58
N LYS A 261 25.33 9.81 -12.62
CA LYS A 261 26.54 10.60 -12.89
C LYS A 261 26.55 11.98 -12.25
N THR A 262 25.38 12.59 -12.04
CA THR A 262 25.30 14.01 -11.68
C THR A 262 24.35 14.35 -10.55
N THR A 263 23.19 13.72 -10.47
CA THR A 263 22.07 14.15 -9.63
C THR A 263 21.48 13.04 -8.77
N SER A 264 22.24 11.97 -8.54
CA SER A 264 21.78 10.83 -7.73
C SER A 264 21.32 11.29 -6.35
N ALA A 265 20.12 10.91 -5.97
CA ALA A 265 19.51 11.32 -4.70
C ALA A 265 18.91 10.15 -3.92
N GLY A 266 19.19 10.13 -2.61
CA GLY A 266 18.67 9.12 -1.70
C GLY A 266 18.69 9.61 -0.25
N MET A 267 17.69 9.21 0.55
CA MET A 267 17.53 9.70 1.90
C MET A 267 17.02 8.62 2.84
N PHE A 268 17.59 8.57 4.04
CA PHE A 268 17.13 7.75 5.15
C PHE A 268 16.65 8.65 6.28
N ILE A 269 15.38 8.54 6.67
CA ILE A 269 14.75 9.42 7.66
C ILE A 269 14.18 8.56 8.79
N ARG A 270 14.68 8.73 10.01
CA ARG A 270 14.25 8.03 11.22
C ARG A 270 14.23 6.50 11.07
N CYS A 271 15.19 5.96 10.32
CA CYS A 271 15.35 4.52 10.16
C CYS A 271 16.00 3.88 11.40
N LYS A 272 15.64 2.64 11.69
CA LYS A 272 16.32 1.81 12.70
C LYS A 272 17.26 0.85 12.00
N MET A 273 18.55 0.90 12.34
CA MET A 273 19.61 0.19 11.63
C MET A 273 20.26 -0.88 12.50
N ASP A 274 20.34 -2.11 11.96
CA ASP A 274 21.14 -3.17 12.55
C ASP A 274 22.64 -2.92 12.28
N LYS A 275 23.51 -3.58 13.01
CA LYS A 275 24.96 -3.41 13.04
C LYS A 275 25.68 -3.70 11.71
N HIS A 276 24.99 -4.24 10.70
CA HIS A 276 25.58 -4.51 9.39
C HIS A 276 25.91 -3.23 8.60
N ILE A 277 25.33 -2.10 8.97
CA ILE A 277 25.61 -0.83 8.28
C ILE A 277 27.01 -0.35 8.65
N ASN A 278 27.84 -0.16 7.63
CA ASN A 278 29.20 0.35 7.76
C ASN A 278 29.19 1.76 8.37
N GLU A 279 30.21 2.07 9.16
CA GLU A 279 30.34 3.38 9.80
C GLU A 279 30.42 4.54 8.81
N ALA A 280 30.90 4.31 7.58
CA ALA A 280 30.91 5.28 6.50
C ALA A 280 29.50 5.58 5.93
N GLY A 281 28.52 4.76 6.21
CA GLY A 281 27.13 4.87 5.75
C GLY A 281 26.96 4.61 4.25
N PHE A 282 27.60 5.38 3.41
CA PHE A 282 27.56 5.30 1.96
C PHE A 282 28.95 5.05 1.36
N THR A 283 28.98 4.65 0.08
CA THR A 283 30.23 4.55 -0.67
C THR A 283 30.03 5.01 -2.12
N ASN A 284 31.10 5.11 -2.89
CA ASN A 284 31.05 5.45 -4.30
C ASN A 284 30.98 4.25 -5.21
N MET A 285 30.21 4.33 -6.29
CA MET A 285 30.32 3.40 -7.40
C MET A 285 31.35 3.90 -8.43
N SER A 286 31.41 5.23 -8.63
CA SER A 286 32.38 5.88 -9.53
C SER A 286 32.81 7.24 -8.99
N GLU A 287 34.06 7.66 -9.29
CA GLU A 287 34.56 8.97 -8.89
C GLU A 287 33.89 10.12 -9.67
N GLY A 288 33.80 11.29 -9.02
CA GLY A 288 33.41 12.55 -9.64
C GLY A 288 31.90 12.76 -9.81
N ASN A 289 31.05 11.86 -9.31
CA ASN A 289 29.60 12.02 -9.43
C ASN A 289 29.06 12.98 -8.37
N LYS A 290 28.15 13.87 -8.77
CA LYS A 290 27.36 14.69 -7.84
C LYS A 290 26.31 13.82 -7.16
N LYS A 291 26.09 14.05 -5.85
CA LYS A 291 25.26 13.17 -5.04
C LYS A 291 24.51 13.97 -4.00
N TYR A 292 23.24 13.63 -3.87
CA TYR A 292 22.32 14.26 -2.93
C TYR A 292 21.76 13.18 -2.02
N ILE A 293 22.64 12.68 -1.12
CA ILE A 293 22.31 11.60 -0.19
C ILE A 293 22.44 12.08 1.24
N GLY A 294 21.66 11.50 2.14
CA GLY A 294 21.69 11.91 3.54
C GLY A 294 20.91 11.00 4.49
N GLU A 295 21.04 11.35 5.75
CA GLU A 295 20.36 10.70 6.89
C GLU A 295 19.79 11.76 7.83
N TYR A 296 18.67 11.40 8.48
CA TYR A 296 18.06 12.22 9.52
C TYR A 296 17.52 11.36 10.65
N GLN A 297 18.03 11.58 11.87
CA GLN A 297 17.56 10.95 13.11
C GLN A 297 17.42 9.42 13.05
N SER A 298 18.27 8.73 12.32
CA SER A 298 18.33 7.27 12.37
C SER A 298 18.95 6.80 13.70
N THR A 299 18.55 5.61 14.13
CA THR A 299 18.98 4.99 15.40
C THR A 299 19.44 3.56 15.16
N ASP A 300 20.04 2.92 16.15
CA ASP A 300 20.16 1.46 16.16
C ASP A 300 18.78 0.80 16.38
N LEU A 301 18.72 -0.52 16.33
CA LEU A 301 17.44 -1.24 16.52
C LEU A 301 16.83 -1.05 17.91
N ASP A 302 17.64 -0.73 18.91
CA ASP A 302 17.21 -0.48 20.29
C ASP A 302 16.77 0.99 20.51
N GLY A 303 16.96 1.86 19.52
CA GLY A 303 16.59 3.26 19.56
C GLY A 303 17.68 4.19 20.10
N ASN A 304 18.93 3.72 20.23
CA ASN A 304 20.05 4.57 20.61
C ASN A 304 20.58 5.33 19.39
N SER A 305 21.15 6.50 19.63
CA SER A 305 21.79 7.31 18.59
C SER A 305 22.96 6.57 17.96
N ILE A 306 23.08 6.64 16.64
CA ILE A 306 24.23 6.13 15.89
C ILE A 306 25.33 7.17 15.91
N ASP A 307 26.58 6.73 16.08
CA ASP A 307 27.75 7.59 15.87
C ASP A 307 27.90 7.89 14.37
N MET A 308 27.74 9.15 14.03
CA MET A 308 27.79 9.65 12.65
C MET A 308 29.17 10.23 12.29
N SER A 309 30.15 10.22 13.20
CA SER A 309 31.44 10.89 13.02
C SER A 309 32.29 10.34 11.86
N ASN A 310 32.07 9.09 11.50
CA ASN A 310 32.77 8.39 10.41
C ASN A 310 31.97 8.34 9.10
N ARG A 311 30.81 8.98 9.02
CA ARG A 311 30.04 9.08 7.77
C ARG A 311 30.85 9.81 6.71
N ILE A 312 30.85 9.28 5.49
CA ILE A 312 31.56 9.94 4.38
C ILE A 312 30.89 11.27 4.07
N GLU A 313 31.69 12.33 4.02
CA GLU A 313 31.32 13.61 3.44
C GLU A 313 31.60 13.60 1.93
N TRP A 314 30.67 14.16 1.16
CA TRP A 314 30.80 14.24 -0.29
C TRP A 314 31.19 15.65 -0.72
N GLU A 315 32.33 15.79 -1.38
CA GLU A 315 32.74 17.05 -1.98
C GLU A 315 32.05 17.24 -3.33
N PHE A 316 31.25 18.29 -3.44
CA PHE A 316 30.70 18.73 -4.72
C PHE A 316 31.60 19.82 -5.30
N THR A 317 32.26 19.54 -6.41
CA THR A 317 33.18 20.48 -7.07
C THR A 317 32.53 21.77 -7.52
N GLU A 318 31.23 21.80 -7.77
CA GLU A 318 30.46 22.98 -8.16
C GLU A 318 29.69 23.62 -6.98
N ASP A 319 29.62 22.97 -5.85
CA ASP A 319 28.95 23.48 -4.66
C ASP A 319 29.60 22.95 -3.39
N PRO A 320 30.68 23.59 -2.92
CA PRO A 320 31.40 23.16 -1.73
C PRO A 320 30.59 23.25 -0.43
N GLU A 321 29.39 23.87 -0.46
CA GLU A 321 28.49 23.93 0.70
C GLU A 321 27.60 22.68 0.83
N HIS A 322 27.73 21.71 -0.10
CA HIS A 322 26.90 20.51 -0.17
C HIS A 322 27.57 19.27 0.39
N ASN A 323 28.22 19.40 1.46
CA ASN A 323 28.91 18.29 2.08
C ASN A 323 28.20 17.83 3.29
N SER A 324 27.13 17.13 3.20
CA SER A 324 26.65 16.54 4.42
C SER A 324 25.65 15.45 4.15
N GLN A 325 25.90 14.28 4.63
CA GLN A 325 24.95 13.21 4.79
C GLN A 325 23.92 13.54 5.87
N TYR A 326 24.10 14.66 6.55
CA TYR A 326 23.19 15.16 7.57
C TYR A 326 22.22 16.17 7.00
N ILE A 327 20.96 16.01 7.35
CA ILE A 327 19.91 16.98 7.08
C ILE A 327 19.29 17.42 8.38
N ASP A 328 18.81 18.65 8.43
CA ASP A 328 18.13 19.19 9.61
C ASP A 328 16.60 19.00 9.53
N ALA A 329 15.91 19.29 10.65
CA ALA A 329 14.47 19.16 10.75
C ALA A 329 13.72 20.00 9.69
N THR A 330 14.23 21.19 9.35
CA THR A 330 13.60 22.10 8.39
C THR A 330 13.60 21.49 6.97
N VAL A 331 14.70 20.81 6.61
CA VAL A 331 14.80 20.08 5.33
C VAL A 331 13.77 18.94 5.30
N VAL A 332 13.70 18.15 6.38
CA VAL A 332 12.73 17.03 6.48
C VAL A 332 11.30 17.51 6.40
N GLU A 333 10.95 18.56 7.15
CA GLU A 333 9.58 19.06 7.22
C GLU A 333 9.10 19.73 5.93
N LYS A 334 10.00 20.30 5.13
CA LYS A 334 9.62 21.12 3.97
C LYS A 334 10.01 20.50 2.62
N ILE A 335 11.21 19.91 2.53
CA ILE A 335 11.70 19.34 1.26
C ILE A 335 11.25 17.87 1.12
N TYR A 336 11.18 17.11 2.23
CA TYR A 336 10.72 15.73 2.22
C TYR A 336 9.27 15.57 2.68
N ASP A 337 8.47 16.65 2.57
CA ASP A 337 7.02 16.56 2.58
C ASP A 337 6.57 15.80 1.31
N MET A 338 5.80 14.74 1.50
CA MET A 338 5.48 13.80 0.40
C MET A 338 4.57 14.46 -0.65
N ASP A 339 3.57 15.25 -0.23
CA ASP A 339 2.66 15.94 -1.14
C ASP A 339 3.43 16.96 -1.98
N PHE A 340 4.34 17.69 -1.35
CA PHE A 340 5.23 18.62 -2.05
C PHE A 340 6.10 17.89 -3.08
N VAL A 341 6.77 16.80 -2.68
CA VAL A 341 7.68 16.04 -3.56
C VAL A 341 6.95 15.46 -4.75
N TYR A 342 5.79 14.83 -4.55
CA TYR A 342 5.04 14.22 -5.65
C TYR A 342 4.39 15.25 -6.58
N THR A 343 3.97 16.39 -6.06
CA THR A 343 3.48 17.51 -6.87
C THR A 343 4.61 18.05 -7.74
N LEU A 344 5.76 18.35 -7.14
CA LEU A 344 6.95 18.83 -7.86
C LEU A 344 7.41 17.82 -8.92
N ALA A 345 7.41 16.52 -8.60
CA ALA A 345 7.75 15.48 -9.57
C ALA A 345 6.78 15.46 -10.76
N GLY A 346 5.47 15.62 -10.50
CA GLY A 346 4.45 15.74 -11.54
C GLY A 346 4.65 16.94 -12.46
N GLU A 347 5.09 18.08 -11.91
CA GLU A 347 5.42 19.30 -12.65
C GLU A 347 6.77 19.18 -13.41
N SER A 348 7.70 18.39 -12.87
CA SER A 348 9.06 18.18 -13.42
C SER A 348 9.15 17.13 -14.52
N GLY A 349 8.04 16.52 -14.92
CA GLY A 349 8.00 15.58 -16.04
C GLY A 349 7.76 14.12 -15.68
N ALA A 350 7.10 13.82 -14.53
CA ALA A 350 6.58 12.48 -14.25
C ALA A 350 5.68 12.00 -15.39
N ARG A 351 5.71 10.71 -15.70
CA ARG A 351 5.08 10.13 -16.91
C ARG A 351 3.58 10.41 -17.02
N ALA A 352 2.84 10.33 -15.91
CA ALA A 352 1.40 10.66 -15.90
C ALA A 352 1.11 12.15 -15.66
N GLY A 353 2.11 12.92 -15.21
CA GLY A 353 1.91 14.31 -14.76
C GLY A 353 0.97 14.43 -13.55
N GLY A 354 0.64 15.67 -13.16
CA GLY A 354 -0.30 15.97 -12.10
C GLY A 354 0.13 15.53 -10.69
N SER A 355 -0.75 15.67 -9.71
CA SER A 355 -0.51 15.28 -8.31
C SER A 355 -0.59 13.75 -8.13
N PHE A 356 -0.01 13.27 -7.02
CA PHE A 356 -0.10 11.89 -6.58
C PHE A 356 -0.34 11.88 -5.07
N ASP A 357 -1.46 11.35 -4.63
CA ASP A 357 -1.82 11.20 -3.22
C ASP A 357 -1.93 9.70 -2.86
N PRO A 358 -0.80 9.05 -2.54
CA PRO A 358 -0.80 7.64 -2.17
C PRO A 358 -1.41 7.38 -0.78
N ILE A 359 -1.48 8.38 0.11
CA ILE A 359 -2.09 8.21 1.43
C ILE A 359 -3.57 7.90 1.30
N SER A 360 -4.27 8.58 0.39
CA SER A 360 -5.66 8.24 0.09
C SER A 360 -5.82 6.82 -0.44
N MET A 361 -4.83 6.35 -1.22
CA MET A 361 -4.85 4.99 -1.78
C MET A 361 -4.65 3.89 -0.74
N VAL A 362 -3.84 4.12 0.30
CA VAL A 362 -3.61 3.15 1.39
C VAL A 362 -4.55 3.32 2.58
N THR A 363 -5.47 4.29 2.53
CA THR A 363 -6.47 4.50 3.56
C THR A 363 -7.62 3.52 3.38
N PRO A 364 -7.85 2.60 4.35
CA PRO A 364 -8.94 1.65 4.25
C PRO A 364 -10.29 2.34 4.37
N ALA A 365 -11.31 1.78 3.75
CA ALA A 365 -12.69 2.15 4.02
C ALA A 365 -13.11 1.69 5.43
N ASP A 366 -14.18 2.28 5.96
CA ASP A 366 -14.75 1.88 7.24
C ASP A 366 -15.17 0.40 7.22
N SER A 367 -15.20 -0.21 8.40
CA SER A 367 -15.66 -1.58 8.55
C SER A 367 -17.18 -1.69 8.40
N PRO A 368 -17.70 -2.80 7.83
CA PRO A 368 -19.12 -3.08 7.81
C PRO A 368 -19.72 -3.12 9.22
N SER A 369 -20.96 -2.65 9.37
CA SER A 369 -21.69 -2.62 10.65
C SER A 369 -23.14 -3.08 10.45
N GLY A 370 -23.86 -3.32 11.57
CA GLY A 370 -25.25 -3.79 11.51
C GLY A 370 -25.38 -5.14 10.83
N ILE A 371 -24.38 -6.02 11.00
CA ILE A 371 -24.35 -7.34 10.37
C ILE A 371 -25.46 -8.21 10.97
N THR A 372 -26.23 -8.84 10.09
CA THR A 372 -27.25 -9.83 10.46
C THR A 372 -27.07 -11.11 9.67
N VAL A 373 -27.42 -12.24 10.26
CA VAL A 373 -27.31 -13.58 9.66
C VAL A 373 -28.60 -14.34 9.88
N SER A 374 -29.18 -14.87 8.80
CA SER A 374 -30.34 -15.76 8.86
C SER A 374 -30.21 -16.82 7.78
N ASP A 375 -30.13 -18.09 8.20
CA ASP A 375 -30.07 -19.26 7.31
C ASP A 375 -29.04 -19.12 6.17
N GLY A 376 -27.84 -18.65 6.49
CA GLY A 376 -26.75 -18.47 5.52
C GLY A 376 -26.84 -17.19 4.69
N LYS A 377 -27.89 -16.39 4.86
CA LYS A 377 -27.95 -15.07 4.29
C LYS A 377 -27.39 -14.04 5.26
N PHE A 378 -26.34 -13.36 4.83
CA PHE A 378 -25.67 -12.27 5.54
C PHE A 378 -26.14 -10.93 4.95
N SER A 379 -26.33 -9.93 5.80
CA SER A 379 -26.55 -8.54 5.36
C SER A 379 -25.90 -7.57 6.33
N TRP A 380 -25.55 -6.36 5.84
CA TRP A 380 -24.87 -5.32 6.61
C TRP A 380 -25.23 -3.92 6.10
N ASN A 381 -24.90 -2.90 6.87
CA ASN A 381 -25.10 -1.52 6.47
C ASN A 381 -24.10 -1.14 5.36
N ALA A 382 -24.53 -0.33 4.40
CA ALA A 382 -23.67 0.19 3.36
C ALA A 382 -22.51 1.02 3.94
N VAL A 383 -21.31 0.79 3.42
CA VAL A 383 -20.11 1.58 3.75
C VAL A 383 -19.83 2.53 2.58
N ALA A 384 -19.48 3.77 2.90
CA ALA A 384 -19.15 4.78 1.89
C ALA A 384 -17.79 4.51 1.24
N ASN A 385 -17.62 4.89 -0.03
CA ASN A 385 -16.35 4.84 -0.76
C ASN A 385 -15.73 3.43 -0.85
N VAL A 386 -16.56 2.39 -0.96
CA VAL A 386 -16.12 1.02 -1.21
C VAL A 386 -16.38 0.60 -2.65
N ALA A 387 -15.48 -0.22 -3.20
CA ALA A 387 -15.70 -0.97 -4.41
C ALA A 387 -16.59 -2.21 -4.14
N GLY A 388 -16.44 -2.80 -2.95
CA GLY A 388 -17.20 -3.96 -2.51
C GLY A 388 -16.63 -4.58 -1.22
N TYR A 389 -16.92 -5.86 -1.06
CA TYR A 389 -16.58 -6.63 0.15
C TYR A 389 -16.03 -7.99 -0.22
N LEU A 390 -15.06 -8.46 0.58
CA LEU A 390 -14.52 -9.81 0.58
C LEU A 390 -15.06 -10.56 1.79
N LEU A 391 -15.50 -11.80 1.58
CA LEU A 391 -16.02 -12.67 2.63
C LEU A 391 -15.14 -13.92 2.75
N TYR A 392 -14.96 -14.36 3.97
CA TYR A 392 -14.15 -15.53 4.28
C TYR A 392 -14.95 -16.47 5.19
N LYS A 393 -14.68 -17.78 5.05
CA LYS A 393 -15.20 -18.85 5.90
C LYS A 393 -14.04 -19.67 6.41
N ASP A 394 -13.92 -19.78 7.72
CA ASP A 394 -12.82 -20.51 8.38
C ASP A 394 -11.43 -20.06 7.90
N GLY A 395 -11.29 -18.74 7.67
CA GLY A 395 -10.05 -18.10 7.18
C GLY A 395 -9.77 -18.29 5.68
N SER A 396 -10.64 -18.98 4.93
CA SER A 396 -10.51 -19.17 3.49
C SER A 396 -11.48 -18.27 2.73
N TYR A 397 -11.05 -17.76 1.57
CA TYR A 397 -11.91 -16.94 0.72
C TYR A 397 -13.20 -17.67 0.34
N LEU A 398 -14.34 -17.03 0.63
CA LEU A 398 -15.67 -17.53 0.33
C LEU A 398 -16.26 -16.86 -0.92
N GLY A 399 -16.05 -15.55 -1.09
CA GLY A 399 -16.57 -14.81 -2.21
C GLY A 399 -16.39 -13.30 -2.09
N ASN A 400 -16.83 -12.58 -3.11
CA ASN A 400 -16.86 -11.12 -3.12
C ASN A 400 -18.20 -10.59 -3.64
N THR A 401 -18.57 -9.38 -3.23
CA THR A 401 -19.80 -8.73 -3.66
C THR A 401 -19.69 -7.21 -3.57
N SER A 402 -20.32 -6.51 -4.50
CA SER A 402 -20.56 -5.06 -4.38
C SER A 402 -21.90 -4.74 -3.66
N SER A 403 -22.71 -5.76 -3.38
CA SER A 403 -23.96 -5.64 -2.61
C SER A 403 -23.68 -5.60 -1.09
N THR A 404 -24.66 -5.16 -0.34
CA THR A 404 -24.66 -5.23 1.14
C THR A 404 -25.27 -6.53 1.66
N GLU A 405 -25.34 -7.55 0.82
CA GLU A 405 -25.81 -8.90 1.19
C GLU A 405 -24.99 -9.97 0.45
N PHE A 406 -24.89 -11.13 1.08
CA PHE A 406 -24.21 -12.31 0.54
C PHE A 406 -24.91 -13.59 1.06
N THR A 407 -24.97 -14.65 0.26
CA THR A 407 -25.54 -15.94 0.68
C THR A 407 -24.48 -17.04 0.54
N ASP A 408 -24.25 -17.80 1.62
CA ASP A 408 -23.51 -19.06 1.58
C ASP A 408 -24.51 -20.22 1.61
N ASP A 409 -24.69 -20.87 0.47
CA ASP A 409 -25.59 -22.05 0.33
C ASP A 409 -25.13 -23.24 1.18
N ASN A 410 -23.86 -23.23 1.63
CA ASN A 410 -23.24 -24.23 2.52
C ASN A 410 -23.00 -23.68 3.93
N TYR A 411 -23.88 -22.80 4.40
CA TYR A 411 -23.75 -22.19 5.71
C TYR A 411 -23.66 -23.23 6.83
N SER A 412 -22.77 -22.98 7.79
CA SER A 412 -22.65 -23.77 9.01
C SER A 412 -22.51 -22.83 10.20
N SER A 413 -23.35 -23.01 11.22
CA SER A 413 -23.26 -22.24 12.47
C SER A 413 -22.03 -22.58 13.31
N SER A 414 -21.27 -23.63 12.96
CA SER A 414 -19.99 -23.99 13.61
C SER A 414 -18.77 -23.38 12.91
N SER A 415 -18.94 -22.81 11.72
CA SER A 415 -17.86 -22.13 11.00
C SER A 415 -17.73 -20.67 11.44
N THR A 416 -16.53 -20.10 11.31
CA THR A 416 -16.30 -18.67 11.45
C THR A 416 -16.55 -17.97 10.12
N TYR A 417 -17.15 -16.79 10.16
CA TYR A 417 -17.36 -15.96 8.97
C TYR A 417 -16.82 -14.56 9.22
N THR A 418 -16.01 -14.07 8.31
CA THR A 418 -15.48 -12.72 8.40
C THR A 418 -15.71 -11.94 7.10
N ILE A 419 -15.73 -10.62 7.22
CA ILE A 419 -15.91 -9.68 6.09
C ILE A 419 -14.90 -8.56 6.17
N ARG A 420 -14.42 -8.12 5.01
CA ARG A 420 -13.59 -6.93 4.85
C ARG A 420 -14.19 -6.02 3.78
N SER A 421 -14.24 -4.72 4.04
CA SER A 421 -14.47 -3.72 2.99
C SER A 421 -13.25 -3.61 2.08
N VAL A 422 -13.49 -3.29 0.81
CA VAL A 422 -12.45 -2.95 -0.16
C VAL A 422 -12.71 -1.52 -0.62
N SER A 423 -11.77 -0.61 -0.38
CA SER A 423 -11.93 0.79 -0.77
C SER A 423 -12.04 0.97 -2.30
N ALA A 424 -12.42 2.15 -2.75
CA ALA A 424 -12.48 2.47 -4.18
C ALA A 424 -11.11 2.36 -4.90
N THR A 425 -10.01 2.36 -4.15
CA THR A 425 -8.65 2.14 -4.67
C THR A 425 -8.14 0.71 -4.52
N GLY A 426 -8.85 -0.13 -3.76
CA GLY A 426 -8.47 -1.52 -3.51
C GLY A 426 -7.95 -1.80 -2.09
N CYS A 427 -7.74 -0.76 -1.26
CA CYS A 427 -7.22 -0.94 0.10
C CYS A 427 -8.18 -1.77 0.96
N LEU A 428 -7.63 -2.81 1.59
CA LEU A 428 -8.37 -3.70 2.46
C LEU A 428 -8.69 -3.04 3.81
N GLY A 429 -9.96 -3.08 4.21
CA GLY A 429 -10.43 -2.71 5.55
C GLY A 429 -10.04 -3.75 6.61
N GLU A 430 -10.39 -3.48 7.86
CA GLU A 430 -10.23 -4.45 8.94
C GLU A 430 -11.13 -5.67 8.71
N GLU A 431 -10.66 -6.83 9.14
CA GLU A 431 -11.43 -8.07 9.11
C GLU A 431 -12.37 -8.13 10.30
N ILE A 432 -13.68 -8.23 10.04
CA ILE A 432 -14.75 -8.20 11.04
C ILE A 432 -15.43 -9.55 11.10
N ASP A 433 -15.55 -10.11 12.31
CA ASP A 433 -16.34 -11.31 12.54
C ASP A 433 -17.83 -11.02 12.34
N MET A 434 -18.47 -11.83 11.50
CA MET A 434 -19.88 -11.63 11.13
C MET A 434 -20.85 -12.29 12.09
N LEU A 435 -20.41 -13.27 12.90
CA LEU A 435 -21.26 -14.00 13.81
C LEU A 435 -21.28 -13.39 15.22
N THR A 436 -20.16 -12.85 15.68
CA THR A 436 -20.07 -12.19 16.99
C THR A 436 -20.61 -10.77 16.96
N SER A 437 -20.68 -10.12 15.79
CA SER A 437 -21.29 -8.82 15.64
C SER A 437 -22.83 -8.84 15.74
N GLY A 438 -23.45 -10.03 15.75
CA GLY A 438 -24.88 -10.22 16.02
C GLY A 438 -25.28 -10.10 17.50
N ILE A 439 -24.34 -10.11 18.43
CA ILE A 439 -24.54 -9.46 19.72
C ILE A 439 -24.47 -7.97 19.39
N ALA A 440 -25.62 -7.30 19.33
CA ALA A 440 -25.72 -5.88 19.10
C ALA A 440 -24.53 -5.20 19.79
N ALA A 441 -23.58 -4.66 19.01
CA ALA A 441 -22.66 -3.69 19.55
C ALA A 441 -23.58 -2.74 20.32
N PRO A 442 -23.39 -2.53 21.64
CA PRO A 442 -24.28 -1.65 22.38
C PRO A 442 -24.37 -0.44 21.48
N THR A 443 -25.59 -0.23 20.96
CA THR A 443 -25.90 0.81 19.98
C THR A 443 -25.09 2.00 20.40
N ALA A 444 -24.25 2.53 19.48
CA ALA A 444 -23.38 3.67 19.77
C ALA A 444 -24.23 4.93 20.04
N GLU A 445 -25.38 4.74 20.63
CA GLU A 445 -26.20 5.68 21.37
C GLU A 445 -25.55 5.83 22.73
N ASN A 446 -24.81 6.93 22.85
CA ASN A 446 -24.44 7.61 24.09
C ASN A 446 -23.08 7.35 24.74
N THR A 447 -22.05 6.86 24.07
CA THR A 447 -20.73 7.21 24.59
C THR A 447 -20.32 8.54 23.98
N TYR A 448 -20.84 9.66 24.51
CA TYR A 448 -20.38 10.99 24.12
C TYR A 448 -18.90 11.10 24.50
N LEU A 449 -18.01 10.86 23.56
CA LEU A 449 -16.60 11.19 23.69
C LEU A 449 -16.42 12.65 23.29
N THR A 450 -16.09 13.49 24.26
CA THR A 450 -15.67 14.85 23.99
C THR A 450 -14.16 14.92 24.01
N ILE A 451 -13.56 15.27 22.88
CA ILE A 451 -12.11 15.44 22.73
C ILE A 451 -11.80 16.93 22.88
N SER A 452 -10.92 17.27 23.82
CA SER A 452 -10.44 18.62 24.05
C SER A 452 -8.91 18.68 23.99
N ARG A 453 -8.35 19.89 23.96
CA ARG A 453 -6.89 20.10 24.00
C ARG A 453 -6.22 19.42 25.21
N ASN A 454 -6.91 19.32 26.34
CA ASN A 454 -6.34 18.89 27.62
C ASN A 454 -6.69 17.44 27.99
N GLY A 455 -7.66 16.80 27.30
CA GLY A 455 -8.09 15.45 27.66
C GLY A 455 -9.27 14.95 26.85
N ILE A 456 -9.61 13.71 27.12
CA ILE A 456 -10.75 13.00 26.55
C ILE A 456 -11.75 12.77 27.67
N PHE A 457 -13.02 13.02 27.42
CA PHE A 457 -14.13 12.95 28.38
C PHE A 457 -15.20 12.00 27.84
N TRP A 458 -15.83 11.25 28.72
CA TRP A 458 -16.95 10.34 28.41
C TRP A 458 -18.01 10.38 29.51
N LYS A 459 -19.20 9.86 29.24
CA LYS A 459 -20.37 10.05 30.09
C LYS A 459 -20.37 9.20 31.35
N ASP A 460 -20.13 7.89 31.21
CA ASP A 460 -20.30 6.93 32.29
C ASP A 460 -18.96 6.51 32.88
N ASN A 461 -18.92 6.08 34.15
CA ASN A 461 -17.68 5.67 34.80
C ASN A 461 -17.06 4.45 34.08
N ALA A 462 -15.79 4.53 33.71
CA ALA A 462 -15.05 3.47 33.06
C ALA A 462 -13.56 3.55 33.39
N THR A 463 -12.84 2.42 33.25
CA THR A 463 -11.38 2.44 33.29
C THR A 463 -10.85 2.72 31.89
N ALA A 464 -10.22 3.87 31.72
CA ALA A 464 -9.59 4.29 30.47
C ALA A 464 -8.11 3.91 30.41
N TYR A 465 -7.70 3.41 29.28
CA TYR A 465 -6.31 3.18 28.93
C TYR A 465 -6.02 3.99 27.66
N LEU A 466 -5.02 4.85 27.73
CA LEU A 466 -4.53 5.61 26.58
C LEU A 466 -3.23 4.99 26.09
N TYR A 467 -3.17 4.61 24.84
CA TYR A 467 -1.99 4.03 24.22
C TYR A 467 -1.47 4.95 23.11
N SER A 468 -0.15 4.92 22.89
CA SER A 468 0.42 5.39 21.64
C SER A 468 -0.04 4.49 20.48
N ILE A 469 0.09 4.96 19.25
CA ILE A 469 -0.22 4.16 18.05
C ILE A 469 0.59 2.85 17.98
N ASN A 470 1.75 2.81 18.64
CA ASN A 470 2.62 1.62 18.73
C ASN A 470 2.26 0.70 19.90
N GLY A 471 1.09 0.86 20.51
CA GLY A 471 0.61 0.00 21.59
C GLY A 471 1.21 0.26 22.98
N LYS A 472 2.10 1.25 23.15
CA LYS A 472 2.65 1.59 24.46
C LYS A 472 1.60 2.28 25.33
N LEU A 473 1.32 1.74 26.52
CA LEU A 473 0.43 2.36 27.50
C LEU A 473 1.05 3.68 28.01
N LEU A 474 0.33 4.78 27.81
CA LEU A 474 0.74 6.13 28.18
C LEU A 474 0.05 6.62 29.45
N ALA A 475 -1.21 6.26 29.67
CA ALA A 475 -1.97 6.61 30.84
C ALA A 475 -3.08 5.57 31.11
N LYS A 476 -3.43 5.41 32.40
CA LYS A 476 -4.57 4.62 32.85
C LYS A 476 -5.30 5.41 33.92
N LYS A 477 -6.64 5.49 33.84
CA LYS A 477 -7.45 6.18 34.84
C LYS A 477 -8.87 5.63 34.86
N THR A 478 -9.42 5.43 36.05
CA THR A 478 -10.87 5.15 36.24
C THR A 478 -11.60 6.45 36.52
N GLY A 479 -12.75 6.66 35.89
CA GLY A 479 -13.56 7.86 35.99
C GLY A 479 -14.26 8.19 34.68
N THR A 480 -14.49 9.48 34.43
CA THR A 480 -15.18 10.00 33.24
C THR A 480 -14.29 10.83 32.33
N ASN A 481 -12.96 10.85 32.59
CA ASN A 481 -11.99 11.56 31.75
C ASN A 481 -10.58 10.99 31.90
N ILE A 482 -9.73 11.21 30.88
CA ILE A 482 -8.29 10.99 30.94
C ILE A 482 -7.56 12.19 30.34
N SER A 483 -6.54 12.71 31.03
CA SER A 483 -5.72 13.82 30.52
C SER A 483 -4.64 13.28 29.56
N TRP A 484 -4.35 14.07 28.53
CA TRP A 484 -3.24 13.87 27.63
C TRP A 484 -2.39 15.14 27.42
N GLU A 485 -2.48 16.10 28.37
CA GLU A 485 -1.75 17.37 28.27
C GLU A 485 -0.27 17.19 27.94
N ASN A 486 0.37 16.21 28.58
CA ASN A 486 1.80 15.91 28.43
C ASN A 486 2.12 15.03 27.22
N GLN A 487 1.15 14.70 26.40
CA GLN A 487 1.39 13.91 25.18
C GLN A 487 1.55 14.85 23.98
N PRO A 488 2.43 14.55 23.00
CA PRO A 488 2.56 15.34 21.79
C PRO A 488 1.29 15.32 20.96
N LYS A 489 1.16 16.22 19.98
CA LYS A 489 0.11 16.15 18.97
C LYS A 489 0.26 14.84 18.18
N GLY A 490 -0.84 14.21 17.83
CA GLY A 490 -0.79 12.95 17.11
C GLY A 490 -1.97 12.02 17.39
N CYS A 491 -1.89 10.82 16.84
CA CYS A 491 -2.89 9.76 16.98
C CYS A 491 -2.62 8.89 18.21
N TYR A 492 -3.69 8.52 18.91
CA TYR A 492 -3.68 7.66 20.09
C TYR A 492 -4.82 6.65 20.02
N ILE A 493 -4.69 5.56 20.76
CA ILE A 493 -5.75 4.58 20.95
C ILE A 493 -6.28 4.75 22.39
N LEU A 494 -7.56 5.07 22.50
CA LEU A 494 -8.28 5.07 23.76
C LEU A 494 -9.04 3.76 23.92
N ARG A 495 -8.79 3.03 24.99
CA ARG A 495 -9.58 1.87 25.40
C ARG A 495 -10.34 2.22 26.68
N LEU A 496 -11.66 2.10 26.65
CA LEU A 496 -12.54 2.24 27.81
C LEU A 496 -13.06 0.86 28.21
N VAL A 497 -12.98 0.52 29.48
CA VAL A 497 -13.52 -0.72 30.05
C VAL A 497 -14.51 -0.34 31.14
N SER A 498 -15.79 -0.62 30.93
CA SER A 498 -16.87 -0.39 31.88
C SER A 498 -16.89 -1.43 32.99
N ASP A 499 -17.64 -1.19 34.06
CA ASP A 499 -17.74 -2.08 35.22
C ASP A 499 -18.34 -3.45 34.87
N ASP A 500 -19.12 -3.55 33.79
CA ASP A 500 -19.66 -4.79 33.23
C ASP A 500 -18.68 -5.54 32.26
N ASN A 501 -17.41 -5.11 32.21
CA ASN A 501 -16.37 -5.56 31.26
C ASN A 501 -16.64 -5.25 29.79
N THR A 502 -17.61 -4.42 29.45
CA THR A 502 -17.77 -3.91 28.09
C THR A 502 -16.54 -3.07 27.73
N CYS A 503 -15.97 -3.31 26.55
CA CYS A 503 -14.75 -2.67 26.11
C CYS A 503 -14.98 -1.86 24.83
N ILE A 504 -14.60 -0.58 24.85
CA ILE A 504 -14.66 0.32 23.69
C ILE A 504 -13.24 0.74 23.33
N ASN A 505 -12.83 0.54 22.08
CA ASN A 505 -11.58 1.02 21.55
C ASN A 505 -11.86 2.13 20.52
N LYS A 506 -11.19 3.26 20.66
CA LYS A 506 -11.34 4.41 19.75
C LYS A 506 -9.97 4.99 19.39
N LYS A 507 -9.75 5.23 18.10
CA LYS A 507 -8.65 6.07 17.64
C LYS A 507 -9.03 7.53 17.90
N VAL A 508 -8.17 8.27 18.56
CA VAL A 508 -8.38 9.67 18.95
C VAL A 508 -7.20 10.50 18.52
N MET A 509 -7.46 11.75 18.09
CA MET A 509 -6.43 12.63 17.58
C MET A 509 -6.28 13.85 18.47
N LYS A 510 -5.08 14.12 18.97
CA LYS A 510 -4.70 15.36 19.64
C LYS A 510 -4.23 16.38 18.60
N GLN A 511 -5.01 17.43 18.41
CA GLN A 511 -4.71 18.54 17.48
C GLN A 511 -3.73 19.57 18.06
#